data_97aa619a84701f671c112bde14a7ce6b
#
_entry.id   97aa619a84701f671c112bde14a7ce6b
#
_cell.length_a   1.000
_cell.length_b   1.000
_cell.length_c   1.000
_cell.angle_alpha   90.00
_cell.angle_beta   90.00
_cell.angle_gamma   90.00
#
_symmetry.space_group_name_H-M   'P 1'
#
loop_
_entity.id
_entity.type
_entity.pdbx_description
1 polymer ?
#
loop_
_entity_poly.entity_id
_entity_poly.type
_entity_poly.pdbx_seq_one_letter_code
_entity_poly.pdbx_strand_id
1 'polypeptide(L)'
;MFAYSEAIEKEVQETLKRYPSERKVSALLPMLRLAQKQEGHITPEAMIEISRRLEVSPAYVQSVCTFYTMYHLKPVGKYVIRFCHNISCYLNGADSILNYIEKKFWYSKFD
;
A
#
# COMPACT_ATOMS: atom_id res chain seq x y z
N MET A 1 -10.18 -10.57 -12.95
CA MET A 1 -9.95 -9.16 -13.28
C MET A 1 -10.37 -8.29 -12.10
N PHE A 2 -9.54 -7.32 -11.72
CA PHE A 2 -9.83 -6.46 -10.58
C PHE A 2 -10.88 -5.40 -10.93
N ALA A 3 -11.83 -5.17 -10.01
CA ALA A 3 -12.79 -4.08 -10.11
C ALA A 3 -13.11 -3.57 -8.71
N TYR A 4 -13.31 -2.26 -8.59
CA TYR A 4 -13.73 -1.67 -7.33
C TYR A 4 -15.19 -2.01 -7.05
N SER A 5 -15.52 -2.25 -5.77
CA SER A 5 -16.93 -2.39 -5.35
C SER A 5 -17.64 -1.06 -5.53
N GLU A 6 -18.98 -1.08 -5.60
CA GLU A 6 -19.78 0.14 -5.83
C GLU A 6 -19.48 1.24 -4.80
N ALA A 7 -19.39 0.87 -3.53
CA ALA A 7 -19.10 1.84 -2.47
C ALA A 7 -17.73 2.48 -2.65
N ILE A 8 -16.73 1.66 -2.96
CA ILE A 8 -15.35 2.14 -3.14
C ILE A 8 -15.22 2.88 -4.47
N GLU A 9 -15.97 2.47 -5.51
CA GLU A 9 -15.98 3.20 -6.78
C GLU A 9 -16.44 4.64 -6.60
N LYS A 10 -17.42 4.89 -5.73
CA LYS A 10 -17.84 6.24 -5.41
C LYS A 10 -16.71 7.06 -4.79
N GLU A 11 -15.96 6.46 -3.86
CA GLU A 11 -14.81 7.11 -3.25
C GLU A 11 -13.71 7.39 -4.30
N VAL A 12 -13.50 6.47 -5.23
CA VAL A 12 -12.55 6.64 -6.33
C VAL A 12 -12.95 7.84 -7.19
N GLN A 13 -14.23 7.93 -7.58
CA GLN A 13 -14.72 9.02 -8.40
C GLN A 13 -14.60 10.36 -7.69
N GLU A 14 -14.92 10.42 -6.41
CA GLU A 14 -14.74 11.62 -5.60
C GLU A 14 -13.26 12.03 -5.52
N THR A 15 -12.37 11.07 -5.36
CA THR A 15 -10.93 11.33 -5.31
C THR A 15 -10.43 11.89 -6.64
N LEU A 16 -10.86 11.30 -7.76
CA LEU A 16 -10.47 11.77 -9.07
C LEU A 16 -10.94 13.20 -9.35
N LYS A 17 -12.11 13.56 -8.83
CA LYS A 17 -12.63 14.93 -8.98
C LYS A 17 -11.81 15.99 -8.24
N ARG A 18 -11.04 15.61 -7.26
CA ARG A 18 -10.20 16.53 -6.48
C ARG A 18 -8.97 17.00 -7.25
N TYR A 19 -8.62 16.32 -8.32
CA TYR A 19 -7.41 16.61 -9.11
C TYR A 19 -7.78 17.03 -10.52
N PRO A 20 -7.05 18.01 -11.09
CA PRO A 20 -7.24 18.36 -12.51
C PRO A 20 -6.99 17.16 -13.42
N SER A 21 -7.69 17.10 -14.54
CA SER A 21 -7.54 15.99 -15.48
C SER A 21 -6.09 15.85 -15.99
N GLU A 22 -5.37 16.95 -16.06
CA GLU A 22 -3.97 16.99 -16.47
C GLU A 22 -3.03 16.37 -15.42
N ARG A 23 -3.48 16.31 -14.16
CA ARG A 23 -2.69 15.81 -13.02
C ARG A 23 -3.38 14.68 -12.29
N LYS A 24 -4.19 13.92 -13.00
CA LYS A 24 -4.92 12.80 -12.39
C LYS A 24 -3.99 11.73 -11.80
N VAL A 25 -2.73 11.68 -12.22
CA VAL A 25 -1.74 10.76 -11.64
C VAL A 25 -1.53 11.01 -10.14
N SER A 26 -1.83 12.23 -9.66
CA SER A 26 -1.75 12.54 -8.23
C SER A 26 -2.76 11.75 -7.40
N ALA A 27 -3.79 11.17 -8.03
CA ALA A 27 -4.76 10.32 -7.36
C ALA A 27 -4.24 8.89 -7.16
N LEU A 28 -3.03 8.56 -7.61
CA LEU A 28 -2.48 7.20 -7.55
C LEU A 28 -2.43 6.67 -6.12
N LEU A 29 -1.90 7.43 -5.18
CA LEU A 29 -1.77 6.97 -3.78
C LEU A 29 -3.14 6.71 -3.14
N PRO A 30 -4.13 7.62 -3.23
CA PRO A 30 -5.47 7.33 -2.72
C PRO A 30 -6.12 6.12 -3.39
N MET A 31 -5.95 5.93 -4.70
CA MET A 31 -6.52 4.79 -5.41
C MET A 31 -5.90 3.46 -4.97
N LEU A 32 -4.58 3.43 -4.74
CA LEU A 32 -3.90 2.26 -4.20
C LEU A 32 -4.41 1.93 -2.80
N ARG A 33 -4.60 2.95 -1.98
CA ARG A 33 -5.12 2.77 -0.63
C ARG A 33 -6.53 2.17 -0.65
N LEU A 34 -7.39 2.62 -1.56
CA LEU A 34 -8.74 2.09 -1.69
C LEU A 34 -8.73 0.64 -2.18
N ALA A 35 -7.84 0.32 -3.12
CA ALA A 35 -7.67 -1.06 -3.59
C ALA A 35 -7.23 -1.98 -2.45
N GLN A 36 -6.29 -1.53 -1.63
CA GLN A 36 -5.81 -2.30 -0.49
C GLN A 36 -6.91 -2.47 0.57
N LYS A 37 -7.72 -1.43 0.78
CA LYS A 37 -8.85 -1.49 1.70
C LYS A 37 -9.86 -2.55 1.29
N GLN A 38 -10.09 -2.69 -0.02
CA GLN A 38 -11.03 -3.67 -0.56
C GLN A 38 -10.49 -5.10 -0.49
N GLU A 39 -9.24 -5.32 -0.92
CA GLU A 39 -8.67 -6.65 -1.10
C GLU A 39 -7.75 -7.09 0.05
N GLY A 40 -7.39 -6.18 0.94
CA GLY A 40 -6.44 -6.46 2.01
C GLY A 40 -4.98 -6.33 1.59
N HIS A 41 -4.71 -6.37 0.31
CA HIS A 41 -3.39 -6.17 -0.28
C HIS A 41 -3.57 -5.71 -1.73
N ILE A 42 -2.49 -5.28 -2.36
CA ILE A 42 -2.55 -4.78 -3.74
C ILE A 42 -2.17 -5.91 -4.69
N THR A 43 -3.12 -6.34 -5.52
CA THR A 43 -2.90 -7.41 -6.50
C THR A 43 -2.33 -6.83 -7.80
N PRO A 44 -1.65 -7.65 -8.63
CA PRO A 44 -1.20 -7.19 -9.94
C PRO A 44 -2.35 -6.68 -10.81
N GLU A 45 -3.52 -7.31 -10.72
CA GLU A 45 -4.72 -6.89 -11.46
C GLU A 45 -5.17 -5.50 -11.04
N ALA A 46 -5.10 -5.19 -9.74
CA ALA A 46 -5.42 -3.86 -9.23
C ALA A 46 -4.47 -2.81 -9.77
N MET A 47 -3.17 -3.13 -9.84
CA MET A 47 -2.16 -2.23 -10.40
C MET A 47 -2.43 -1.94 -11.87
N ILE A 48 -2.81 -2.95 -12.65
CA ILE A 48 -3.14 -2.80 -14.07
C ILE A 48 -4.37 -1.91 -14.25
N GLU A 49 -5.43 -2.14 -13.46
CA GLU A 49 -6.65 -1.33 -13.56
C GLU A 49 -6.38 0.12 -13.20
N ILE A 50 -5.60 0.37 -12.16
CA ILE A 50 -5.26 1.74 -11.75
C ILE A 50 -4.40 2.42 -12.83
N SER A 51 -3.43 1.69 -13.39
CA SER A 51 -2.60 2.24 -14.45
C SER A 51 -3.42 2.64 -15.68
N ARG A 52 -4.42 1.84 -16.02
CA ARG A 52 -5.32 2.13 -17.13
C ARG A 52 -6.14 3.41 -16.87
N ARG A 53 -6.67 3.54 -15.67
CA ARG A 53 -7.49 4.71 -15.30
C ARG A 53 -6.70 5.99 -15.25
N LEU A 54 -5.45 5.93 -14.82
CA LEU A 54 -4.59 7.12 -14.70
C LEU A 54 -3.72 7.34 -15.93
N GLU A 55 -3.80 6.46 -16.92
CA GLU A 55 -3.02 6.55 -18.16
C GLU A 55 -1.50 6.60 -17.91
N VAL A 56 -1.06 5.77 -16.95
CA VAL A 56 0.36 5.58 -16.65
C VAL A 56 0.74 4.12 -16.87
N SER A 57 2.03 3.83 -16.95
CA SER A 57 2.47 2.45 -17.15
C SER A 57 2.27 1.62 -15.88
N PRO A 58 1.97 0.32 -16.00
CA PRO A 58 1.92 -0.58 -14.84
C PRO A 58 3.23 -0.61 -14.06
N ALA A 59 4.35 -0.47 -14.74
CA ALA A 59 5.67 -0.43 -14.09
C ALA A 59 5.78 0.78 -13.15
N TYR A 60 5.23 1.92 -13.55
CA TYR A 60 5.20 3.11 -12.70
C TYR A 60 4.39 2.85 -11.43
N VAL A 61 3.21 2.26 -11.56
CA VAL A 61 2.36 1.92 -10.41
C VAL A 61 3.09 0.96 -9.49
N GLN A 62 3.74 -0.06 -10.03
CA GLN A 62 4.50 -1.03 -9.25
C GLN A 62 5.66 -0.36 -8.48
N SER A 63 6.36 0.58 -9.12
CA SER A 63 7.46 1.30 -8.46
C SER A 63 6.98 2.09 -7.26
N VAL A 64 5.81 2.72 -7.36
CA VAL A 64 5.20 3.44 -6.24
C VAL A 64 4.80 2.47 -5.12
N CYS A 65 4.20 1.33 -5.46
CA CYS A 65 3.80 0.33 -4.49
C CYS A 65 4.98 -0.24 -3.70
N THR A 66 6.11 -0.43 -4.36
CA THR A 66 7.31 -0.97 -3.70
C THR A 66 8.07 0.09 -2.90
N PHE A 67 7.97 1.35 -3.29
CA PHE A 67 8.63 2.44 -2.58
C PHE A 67 7.96 2.74 -1.24
N TYR A 68 6.64 2.76 -1.19
CA TYR A 68 5.91 3.10 0.03
C TYR A 68 5.61 1.85 0.83
N THR A 69 6.10 1.79 2.07
CA THR A 69 5.98 0.62 2.94
C THR A 69 4.57 0.36 3.44
N MET A 70 3.66 1.32 3.32
CA MET A 70 2.27 1.15 3.74
C MET A 70 1.45 0.26 2.80
N TYR A 71 1.96 -0.03 1.60
CA TYR A 71 1.27 -0.88 0.65
C TYR A 71 1.76 -2.32 0.78
N HIS A 72 0.82 -3.25 0.84
CA HIS A 72 1.11 -4.68 0.97
C HIS A 72 0.87 -5.37 -0.36
N LEU A 73 1.91 -5.95 -0.93
CA LEU A 73 1.84 -6.67 -2.20
C LEU A 73 1.47 -8.13 -2.02
N LYS A 74 1.46 -8.60 -0.78
CA LYS A 74 1.10 -9.96 -0.41
C LYS A 74 0.06 -9.92 0.69
N PRO A 75 -0.79 -10.95 0.82
CA PRO A 75 -1.71 -11.01 1.94
C PRO A 75 -0.96 -10.91 3.26
N VAL A 76 -1.52 -10.14 4.19
CA VAL A 76 -0.94 -9.97 5.52
C VAL A 76 -1.90 -10.50 6.57
N GLY A 77 -1.40 -10.71 7.79
CA GLY A 77 -2.23 -11.15 8.89
C GLY A 77 -3.22 -10.08 9.34
N LYS A 78 -4.06 -10.43 10.30
CA LYS A 78 -5.07 -9.53 10.85
C LYS A 78 -4.44 -8.26 11.43
N TYR A 79 -3.28 -8.40 12.05
CA TYR A 79 -2.56 -7.26 12.64
C TYR A 79 -1.21 -7.12 11.96
N VAL A 80 -0.86 -5.89 11.60
CA VAL A 80 0.44 -5.56 11.01
C VAL A 80 1.15 -4.63 12.00
N ILE A 81 2.29 -5.08 12.49
CA ILE A 81 3.12 -4.28 13.40
C ILE A 81 4.23 -3.64 12.60
N ARG A 82 4.25 -2.32 12.59
CA ARG A 82 5.30 -1.56 11.94
C ARG A 82 6.35 -1.19 12.98
N PHE A 83 7.58 -1.42 12.62
CA PHE A 83 8.69 -1.27 13.53
C PHE A 83 9.78 -0.40 12.90
N CYS A 84 10.10 0.71 13.55
CA CYS A 84 11.13 1.60 13.05
C CYS A 84 12.51 1.11 13.50
N HIS A 85 13.42 0.94 12.55
CA HIS A 85 14.81 0.60 12.83
C HIS A 85 15.77 1.56 12.12
N ASN A 86 15.31 2.79 11.89
CA ASN A 86 16.17 3.83 11.32
C ASN A 86 17.19 4.31 12.37
N ILE A 87 18.03 5.25 11.99
CA ILE A 87 19.20 5.63 12.79
C ILE A 87 18.85 5.92 14.25
N SER A 88 17.90 6.79 14.50
CA SER A 88 17.52 7.18 15.87
C SER A 88 17.00 6.01 16.70
N CYS A 89 16.12 5.22 16.12
CA CYS A 89 15.54 4.06 16.81
C CYS A 89 16.59 2.98 17.01
N TYR A 90 17.46 2.76 16.03
CA TYR A 90 18.55 1.81 16.14
C TYR A 90 19.46 2.14 17.32
N LEU A 91 19.87 3.41 17.44
CA LEU A 91 20.72 3.88 18.53
C LEU A 91 20.04 3.72 19.90
N ASN A 92 18.74 3.75 19.96
CA ASN A 92 17.96 3.60 21.19
C ASN A 92 17.54 2.16 21.48
N GLY A 93 18.08 1.18 20.76
CA GLY A 93 17.88 -0.24 21.06
C GLY A 93 16.77 -0.91 20.26
N ALA A 94 16.47 -0.42 19.06
CA ALA A 94 15.42 -1.03 18.21
C ALA A 94 15.67 -2.51 17.94
N ASP A 95 16.92 -2.91 17.65
CA ASP A 95 17.23 -4.31 17.39
C ASP A 95 16.93 -5.22 18.59
N SER A 96 17.24 -4.75 19.79
CA SER A 96 16.94 -5.50 21.00
C SER A 96 15.43 -5.70 21.21
N ILE A 97 14.66 -4.65 20.95
CA ILE A 97 13.20 -4.71 21.04
C ILE A 97 12.63 -5.61 19.97
N LEU A 98 13.13 -5.54 18.75
CA LEU A 98 12.68 -6.40 17.66
C LEU A 98 12.95 -7.87 17.98
N ASN A 99 14.13 -8.20 18.48
CA ASN A 99 14.48 -9.56 18.90
C ASN A 99 13.57 -10.06 20.02
N TYR A 100 13.23 -9.19 20.96
CA TYR A 100 12.30 -9.52 22.04
C TYR A 100 10.91 -9.86 21.51
N ILE A 101 10.41 -9.03 20.59
CA ILE A 101 9.10 -9.26 19.96
C ILE A 101 9.11 -10.56 19.16
N GLU A 102 10.18 -10.81 18.41
CA GLU A 102 10.34 -12.02 17.62
C GLU A 102 10.29 -13.28 18.48
N LYS A 103 10.90 -13.24 19.65
CA LYS A 103 10.89 -14.38 20.58
C LYS A 103 9.54 -14.56 21.27
N LYS A 104 8.84 -13.48 21.56
CA LYS A 104 7.59 -13.52 22.32
C LYS A 104 6.38 -13.82 21.45
N PHE A 105 6.37 -13.35 20.22
CA PHE A 105 5.25 -13.48 19.32
C PHE A 105 5.66 -14.24 18.07
N TRP A 106 4.82 -15.16 17.64
CA TRP A 106 5.00 -15.82 16.34
C TRP A 106 4.47 -14.88 15.27
N TYR A 107 5.35 -14.34 14.43
CA TYR A 107 4.94 -13.44 13.36
C TYR A 107 5.68 -13.73 12.06
N SER A 108 5.03 -13.37 10.95
CA SER A 108 5.66 -13.41 9.65
C SER A 108 6.43 -12.11 9.43
N LYS A 109 7.68 -12.21 9.09
CA LYS A 109 8.53 -11.06 8.84
C LYS A 109 8.44 -10.69 7.36
N PHE A 110 8.03 -9.47 7.07
CA PHE A 110 8.02 -8.92 5.72
C PHE A 110 9.08 -7.85 5.61
N ASP A 111 9.80 -7.85 4.50
CA ASP A 111 10.79 -6.83 4.19
C ASP A 111 10.16 -5.64 3.49
#